data_61baa140380b1557362c595906cd98c7
#
_entry.id   61baa140380b1557362c595906cd98c7
#
_cell.length_a   1.000
_cell.length_b   1.000
_cell.length_c   1.000
_cell.angle_alpha   90.00
_cell.angle_beta   90.00
_cell.angle_gamma   90.00
#
_symmetry.space_group_name_H-M   'P 1'
#
loop_
_entity.id
_entity.type
_entity.pdbx_description
1 polymer ?
#
loop_
_entity_poly.entity_id
_entity_poly.type
_entity_poly.pdbx_seq_one_letter_code
_entity_poly.pdbx_strand_id
1 'polypeptide(L)'
;MYNVAHECIIDIRPIKEKTGITEEDIAKRLVDYGYHAPTMSWPVSGTIMIEPTESENLEEIDRFCKALLSIKDEIDKIETGKFEKKDNPIINAPHTYLELSSDEWKHSYSRAEAAFPKTYLKEYKYWAPVARVDNVYGDRNLVCSCPSMDEYKDAAA
;
A
#
# COMPACT_ATOMS: atom_id res chain seq x y z
N MET A 1 -16.52 27.20 0.27
CA MET A 1 -16.17 25.92 0.93
C MET A 1 -16.90 24.85 0.14
N TYR A 2 -16.18 23.92 -0.47
CA TYR A 2 -16.82 22.79 -1.17
C TYR A 2 -17.05 21.70 -0.15
N ASN A 3 -18.30 21.28 0.00
CA ASN A 3 -18.62 20.12 0.82
C ASN A 3 -18.55 18.88 -0.06
N VAL A 4 -17.79 17.87 0.38
CA VAL A 4 -17.85 16.52 -0.16
C VAL A 4 -18.90 15.73 0.62
N ALA A 5 -19.47 14.69 0.01
CA ALA A 5 -20.42 13.82 0.70
C ALA A 5 -19.65 12.95 1.74
N HIS A 6 -19.61 11.64 1.58
CA HIS A 6 -18.92 10.74 2.51
C HIS A 6 -17.61 10.18 1.95
N GLU A 7 -17.32 10.43 0.67
CA GLU A 7 -16.15 9.91 -0.01
C GLU A 7 -15.46 10.95 -0.89
N CYS A 8 -14.20 10.74 -1.18
CA CYS A 8 -13.48 11.47 -2.21
C CYS A 8 -12.66 10.52 -3.09
N ILE A 9 -12.53 10.89 -4.36
CA ILE A 9 -11.79 10.11 -5.35
C ILE A 9 -10.56 10.91 -5.77
N ILE A 10 -9.37 10.30 -5.64
CA ILE A 10 -8.10 10.88 -6.07
C ILE A 10 -7.70 10.23 -7.38
N ASP A 11 -7.50 11.04 -8.41
CA ASP A 11 -7.04 10.61 -9.73
C ASP A 11 -5.52 10.44 -9.75
N ILE A 12 -5.05 9.19 -9.91
CA ILE A 12 -3.62 8.85 -9.94
C ILE A 12 -3.07 8.77 -11.37
N ARG A 13 -3.91 8.80 -12.39
CA ARG A 13 -3.50 8.69 -13.81
C ARG A 13 -2.43 9.69 -14.23
N PRO A 14 -2.49 11.00 -13.84
CA PRO A 14 -1.43 11.94 -14.16
C PRO A 14 -0.08 11.62 -13.51
N ILE A 15 -0.08 11.00 -12.34
CA ILE A 15 1.12 10.55 -11.65
C ILE A 15 1.71 9.34 -12.39
N LYS A 16 0.85 8.38 -12.75
CA LYS A 16 1.24 7.16 -13.48
C LYS A 16 1.88 7.49 -14.84
N GLU A 17 1.33 8.44 -15.58
CA GLU A 17 1.88 8.87 -16.86
C GLU A 17 3.30 9.43 -16.73
N LYS A 18 3.61 10.16 -15.67
CA LYS A 18 4.92 10.79 -15.47
C LYS A 18 5.97 9.85 -14.85
N THR A 19 5.57 9.06 -13.88
CA THR A 19 6.49 8.32 -13.01
C THR A 19 6.39 6.80 -13.15
N GLY A 20 5.28 6.28 -13.68
CA GLY A 20 4.95 4.86 -13.70
C GLY A 20 4.30 4.35 -12.41
N ILE A 21 4.21 5.18 -11.35
CA ILE A 21 3.59 4.81 -10.07
C ILE A 21 2.08 4.65 -10.25
N THR A 22 1.57 3.52 -9.82
CA THR A 22 0.15 3.14 -9.93
C THR A 22 -0.62 3.44 -8.64
N GLU A 23 -1.94 3.37 -8.72
CA GLU A 23 -2.83 3.40 -7.57
C GLU A 23 -2.54 2.28 -6.58
N GLU A 24 -2.18 1.09 -7.07
CA GLU A 24 -1.79 -0.04 -6.24
C GLU A 24 -0.49 0.25 -5.47
N ASP A 25 0.50 0.85 -6.11
CA ASP A 25 1.77 1.20 -5.47
C ASP A 25 1.55 2.16 -4.31
N ILE A 26 0.71 3.18 -4.49
CA ILE A 26 0.35 4.14 -3.42
C ILE A 26 -0.41 3.45 -2.30
N ALA A 27 -1.38 2.60 -2.63
CA ALA A 27 -2.15 1.84 -1.65
C ALA A 27 -1.26 0.91 -0.81
N LYS A 28 -0.32 0.20 -1.44
CA LYS A 28 0.66 -0.64 -0.74
C LYS A 28 1.63 0.21 0.11
N ARG A 29 2.03 1.39 -0.37
CA ARG A 29 2.87 2.30 0.41
C ARG A 29 2.16 2.83 1.66
N LEU A 30 0.85 3.08 1.60
CA LEU A 30 0.04 3.45 2.75
C LEU A 30 0.07 2.40 3.88
N VAL A 31 0.23 1.11 3.56
CA VAL A 31 0.40 0.04 4.56
C VAL A 31 1.67 0.29 5.39
N ASP A 32 2.76 0.76 4.78
CA ASP A 32 3.99 1.13 5.50
C ASP A 32 3.78 2.33 6.45
N TYR A 33 2.82 3.20 6.14
CA TYR A 33 2.40 4.31 7.01
C TYR A 33 1.39 3.91 8.09
N GLY A 34 1.00 2.62 8.14
CA GLY A 34 0.09 2.08 9.13
C GLY A 34 -1.38 2.25 8.77
N TYR A 35 -1.70 2.34 7.49
CA TYR A 35 -3.08 2.42 6.99
C TYR A 35 -3.48 1.18 6.22
N HIS A 36 -4.74 0.81 6.34
CA HIS A 36 -5.34 -0.15 5.41
C HIS A 36 -5.36 0.45 4.00
N ALA A 37 -5.08 -0.39 3.01
CA ALA A 37 -5.13 0.06 1.61
C ALA A 37 -6.54 0.52 1.23
N PRO A 38 -6.70 1.73 0.67
CA PRO A 38 -8.00 2.21 0.22
C PRO A 38 -8.49 1.44 -1.01
N THR A 39 -9.77 1.58 -1.34
CA THR A 39 -10.35 1.02 -2.56
C THR A 39 -9.68 1.63 -3.79
N MET A 40 -9.27 0.76 -4.71
CA MET A 40 -8.54 1.14 -5.92
C MET A 40 -9.37 0.90 -7.17
N SER A 41 -9.21 1.77 -8.17
CA SER A 41 -9.82 1.63 -9.51
C SER A 41 -11.34 1.44 -9.50
N TRP A 42 -12.00 2.01 -8.51
CA TRP A 42 -13.46 2.03 -8.38
C TRP A 42 -13.94 3.41 -7.92
N PRO A 43 -15.00 3.97 -8.51
CA PRO A 43 -15.72 3.49 -9.70
C PRO A 43 -14.97 3.73 -11.01
N VAL A 44 -13.83 4.42 -10.97
CA VAL A 44 -13.02 4.80 -12.14
C VAL A 44 -11.65 4.15 -12.06
N SER A 45 -11.21 3.48 -13.13
CA SER A 45 -9.88 2.88 -13.21
C SER A 45 -8.77 3.94 -13.05
N GLY A 46 -7.72 3.60 -12.30
CA GLY A 46 -6.58 4.49 -12.04
C GLY A 46 -6.84 5.53 -10.95
N THR A 47 -7.82 5.29 -10.08
CA THR A 47 -8.17 6.18 -8.95
C THR A 47 -8.05 5.46 -7.63
N ILE A 48 -8.00 6.25 -6.55
CA ILE A 48 -8.11 5.76 -5.16
C ILE A 48 -9.35 6.43 -4.55
N MET A 49 -10.24 5.63 -3.96
CA MET A 49 -11.40 6.11 -3.24
C MET A 49 -11.11 6.11 -1.74
N ILE A 50 -11.33 7.24 -1.10
CA ILE A 50 -11.11 7.45 0.33
C ILE A 50 -12.46 7.79 0.96
N GLU A 51 -12.84 7.00 1.95
CA GLU A 51 -14.10 7.12 2.65
C GLU A 51 -13.83 7.20 4.17
N PRO A 52 -13.51 8.39 4.70
CA PRO A 52 -13.40 8.57 6.15
C PRO A 52 -14.78 8.46 6.78
N THR A 53 -14.88 7.66 7.85
CA THR A 53 -16.13 7.54 8.59
C THR A 53 -16.26 8.66 9.63
N GLU A 54 -17.49 8.91 10.11
CA GLU A 54 -17.75 9.86 11.19
C GLU A 54 -17.16 9.46 12.55
N SER A 55 -16.70 8.20 12.66
CA SER A 55 -16.00 7.71 13.86
C SER A 55 -14.52 8.08 13.90
N GLU A 56 -13.95 8.52 12.77
CA GLU A 56 -12.57 8.97 12.73
C GLU A 56 -12.41 10.35 13.36
N ASN A 57 -11.43 10.50 14.23
CA ASN A 57 -11.11 11.80 14.82
C ASN A 57 -10.28 12.67 13.87
N LEU A 58 -10.27 13.98 14.13
CA LEU A 58 -9.56 14.95 13.30
C LEU A 58 -8.05 14.65 13.23
N GLU A 59 -7.45 14.21 14.32
CA GLU A 59 -6.02 13.91 14.40
C GLU A 59 -5.64 12.75 13.47
N GLU A 60 -6.49 11.72 13.39
CA GLU A 60 -6.29 10.57 12.49
C GLU A 60 -6.46 10.98 11.02
N ILE A 61 -7.43 11.82 10.71
CA ILE A 61 -7.62 12.37 9.36
C ILE A 61 -6.40 13.21 8.95
N ASP A 62 -5.90 14.06 9.84
CA ASP A 62 -4.69 14.88 9.62
C ASP A 62 -3.45 13.99 9.43
N ARG A 63 -3.33 12.91 10.21
CA ARG A 63 -2.24 11.93 10.08
C ARG A 63 -2.28 11.24 8.71
N PHE A 64 -3.46 10.85 8.25
CA PHE A 64 -3.67 10.28 6.92
C PHE A 64 -3.29 11.26 5.80
N CYS A 65 -3.75 12.49 5.87
CA CYS A 65 -3.38 13.53 4.91
C CYS A 65 -1.87 13.76 4.88
N LYS A 66 -1.19 13.78 6.02
CA LYS A 66 0.27 13.89 6.12
C LYS A 66 0.99 12.68 5.52
N ALA A 67 0.42 11.48 5.61
CA ALA A 67 0.95 10.29 4.96
C ALA A 67 0.87 10.42 3.43
N LEU A 68 -0.28 10.82 2.88
CA LEU A 68 -0.45 11.06 1.45
C LEU A 68 0.49 12.14 0.91
N LEU A 69 0.65 13.25 1.63
CA LEU A 69 1.61 14.31 1.27
C LEU A 69 3.05 13.78 1.28
N SER A 70 3.41 12.93 2.25
CA SER A 70 4.73 12.32 2.28
C SER A 70 4.96 11.36 1.11
N ILE A 71 3.96 10.57 0.73
CA ILE A 71 4.03 9.72 -0.47
C ILE A 71 4.16 10.60 -1.73
N LYS A 72 3.48 11.75 -1.77
CA LYS A 72 3.66 12.71 -2.87
C LYS A 72 5.09 13.24 -2.96
N ASP A 73 5.72 13.54 -1.82
CA ASP A 73 7.14 13.93 -1.78
C ASP A 73 8.06 12.81 -2.27
N GLU A 74 7.74 11.54 -1.97
CA GLU A 74 8.48 10.39 -2.50
C GLU A 74 8.30 10.27 -4.04
N ILE A 75 7.10 10.51 -4.55
CA ILE A 75 6.82 10.56 -6.00
C ILE A 75 7.63 11.67 -6.67
N ASP A 76 7.73 12.85 -6.07
CA ASP A 76 8.53 13.96 -6.58
C ASP A 76 10.02 13.63 -6.61
N LYS A 77 10.51 12.81 -5.68
CA LYS A 77 11.89 12.30 -5.71
C LYS A 77 12.11 11.34 -6.89
N ILE A 78 11.11 10.55 -7.28
CA ILE A 78 11.18 9.70 -8.47
C ILE A 78 11.17 10.57 -9.74
N GLU A 79 10.29 11.56 -9.80
CA GLU A 79 10.18 12.47 -10.95
C GLU A 79 11.47 13.26 -11.18
N THR A 80 12.13 13.68 -10.09
CA THR A 80 13.42 14.42 -10.15
C THR A 80 14.66 13.53 -10.24
N GLY A 81 14.49 12.20 -10.28
CA GLY A 81 15.61 11.24 -10.38
C GLY A 81 16.41 11.04 -9.11
N LYS A 82 15.91 11.50 -7.94
CA LYS A 82 16.53 11.22 -6.63
C LYS A 82 16.27 9.79 -6.17
N PHE A 83 15.14 9.23 -6.53
CA PHE A 83 14.83 7.81 -6.41
C PHE A 83 14.81 7.16 -7.80
N GLU A 84 15.29 5.93 -7.86
CA GLU A 84 15.25 5.16 -9.10
C GLU A 84 13.81 4.77 -9.45
N LYS A 85 13.47 4.82 -10.74
CA LYS A 85 12.10 4.49 -11.19
C LYS A 85 11.70 3.04 -10.92
N LYS A 86 12.66 2.11 -10.95
CA LYS A 86 12.42 0.68 -10.80
C LYS A 86 12.79 0.14 -9.42
N ASP A 87 13.42 0.97 -8.56
CA ASP A 87 13.78 0.60 -7.20
C ASP A 87 13.60 1.80 -6.27
N ASN A 88 12.46 1.85 -5.62
CA ASN A 88 12.09 2.94 -4.70
C ASN A 88 11.09 2.45 -3.65
N PRO A 89 10.92 3.21 -2.53
CA PRO A 89 10.06 2.78 -1.44
C PRO A 89 8.60 2.54 -1.81
N ILE A 90 8.09 3.17 -2.88
CA ILE A 90 6.68 3.05 -3.28
C ILE A 90 6.45 1.75 -4.05
N ILE A 91 7.29 1.45 -5.04
CA ILE A 91 7.16 0.23 -5.85
C ILE A 91 7.39 -1.03 -5.01
N ASN A 92 8.32 -0.98 -4.05
CA ASN A 92 8.68 -2.14 -3.23
C ASN A 92 7.79 -2.30 -1.98
N ALA A 93 6.92 -1.34 -1.69
CA ALA A 93 5.99 -1.44 -0.57
C ALA A 93 4.99 -2.61 -0.73
N PRO A 94 4.52 -3.21 0.36
CA PRO A 94 4.88 -2.93 1.74
C PRO A 94 6.18 -3.63 2.16
N HIS A 95 6.94 -3.00 3.06
CA HIS A 95 8.19 -3.55 3.58
C HIS A 95 7.92 -4.41 4.82
N THR A 96 8.47 -5.63 4.81
CA THR A 96 8.32 -6.57 5.92
C THR A 96 9.43 -6.43 6.95
N TYR A 97 9.17 -6.89 8.18
CA TYR A 97 10.20 -6.98 9.20
C TYR A 97 11.38 -7.86 8.76
N LEU A 98 11.09 -8.99 8.12
CA LEU A 98 12.13 -9.94 7.67
C LEU A 98 13.08 -9.30 6.65
N GLU A 99 12.54 -8.54 5.71
CA GLU A 99 13.33 -7.83 4.70
C GLU A 99 14.25 -6.78 5.35
N LEU A 100 13.71 -5.98 6.27
CA LEU A 100 14.46 -4.91 6.94
C LEU A 100 15.50 -5.42 7.94
N SER A 101 15.29 -6.58 8.54
CA SER A 101 16.23 -7.22 9.47
C SER A 101 17.25 -8.14 8.79
N SER A 102 17.13 -8.37 7.49
CA SER A 102 18.11 -9.13 6.71
C SER A 102 19.49 -8.45 6.71
N ASP A 103 20.56 -9.23 6.71
CA ASP A 103 21.91 -8.71 6.59
C ASP A 103 22.13 -8.00 5.25
N GLU A 104 21.49 -8.50 4.18
CA GLU A 104 21.56 -7.91 2.85
C GLU A 104 20.44 -6.88 2.65
N TRP A 105 20.80 -5.69 2.16
CA TRP A 105 19.87 -4.68 1.68
C TRP A 105 20.16 -4.39 0.21
N LYS A 106 19.23 -4.77 -0.66
CA LYS A 106 19.43 -4.74 -2.13
C LYS A 106 18.85 -3.51 -2.80
N HIS A 107 18.31 -2.57 -2.01
CA HIS A 107 17.65 -1.38 -2.53
C HIS A 107 18.55 -0.16 -2.54
N SER A 108 18.30 0.75 -3.48
CA SER A 108 19.02 2.02 -3.64
C SER A 108 18.67 3.08 -2.59
N TYR A 109 17.62 2.87 -1.83
CA TYR A 109 17.16 3.71 -0.72
C TYR A 109 17.45 3.04 0.63
N SER A 110 17.41 3.82 1.71
CA SER A 110 17.76 3.34 3.05
C SER A 110 16.63 2.54 3.70
N ARG A 111 16.99 1.63 4.64
CA ARG A 111 16.02 0.95 5.50
C ARG A 111 15.12 1.92 6.28
N ALA A 112 15.67 3.08 6.65
CA ALA A 112 14.91 4.12 7.35
C ALA A 112 13.82 4.73 6.46
N GLU A 113 14.12 5.01 5.19
CA GLU A 113 13.14 5.47 4.20
C GLU A 113 12.08 4.40 3.91
N ALA A 114 12.47 3.12 3.90
CA ALA A 114 11.55 2.01 3.77
C ALA A 114 10.54 1.95 4.92
N ALA A 115 11.04 1.83 6.15
CA ALA A 115 10.22 1.49 7.32
C ALA A 115 9.68 2.68 8.09
N PHE A 116 10.44 3.79 8.15
CA PHE A 116 10.17 4.89 9.07
C PHE A 116 10.13 6.26 8.36
N PRO A 117 9.34 6.41 7.28
CA PRO A 117 9.24 7.67 6.55
C PRO A 117 8.68 8.82 7.41
N LYS A 118 8.05 8.51 8.55
CA LYS A 118 7.59 9.47 9.56
C LYS A 118 8.02 9.03 10.96
N THR A 119 8.26 9.99 11.84
CA THR A 119 8.78 9.74 13.20
C THR A 119 7.85 8.89 14.06
N TYR A 120 6.54 9.07 13.96
CA TYR A 120 5.56 8.29 14.73
C TYR A 120 5.64 6.78 14.45
N LEU A 121 6.11 6.39 13.26
CA LEU A 121 6.26 4.98 12.90
C LEU A 121 7.35 4.25 13.69
N LYS A 122 8.23 4.97 14.39
CA LYS A 122 9.21 4.35 15.29
C LYS A 122 8.55 3.80 16.57
N GLU A 123 7.42 4.36 16.94
CA GLU A 123 6.68 3.97 18.15
C GLU A 123 5.49 3.04 17.82
N TYR A 124 4.82 3.31 16.68
CA TYR A 124 3.58 2.64 16.29
C TYR A 124 3.67 2.08 14.87
N LYS A 125 4.61 1.14 14.64
CA LYS A 125 4.78 0.51 13.33
C LYS A 125 3.90 -0.72 13.18
N TYR A 126 3.05 -0.71 12.15
CA TYR A 126 2.45 -1.92 11.62
C TYR A 126 3.44 -2.61 10.68
N TRP A 127 3.70 -3.88 10.89
CA TRP A 127 4.54 -4.70 10.03
C TRP A 127 3.69 -5.58 9.14
N ALA A 128 3.75 -5.35 7.85
CA ALA A 128 3.08 -6.21 6.88
C ALA A 128 3.67 -7.63 6.96
N PRO A 129 2.83 -8.68 7.03
CA PRO A 129 3.32 -10.06 7.12
C PRO A 129 3.97 -10.55 5.83
N VAL A 130 3.61 -9.97 4.69
CA VAL A 130 4.14 -10.29 3.37
C VAL A 130 4.46 -9.02 2.60
N ALA A 131 5.49 -9.08 1.74
CA ALA A 131 5.83 -8.03 0.79
C ALA A 131 4.88 -8.05 -0.42
N ARG A 132 5.29 -7.45 -1.53
CA ARG A 132 4.52 -7.45 -2.78
C ARG A 132 4.27 -8.87 -3.27
N VAL A 133 3.03 -9.20 -3.57
CA VAL A 133 2.61 -10.50 -4.14
C VAL A 133 2.21 -10.34 -5.61
N ASP A 134 2.40 -11.38 -6.40
CA ASP A 134 1.90 -11.46 -7.76
C ASP A 134 0.44 -11.93 -7.75
N ASN A 135 -0.49 -10.98 -7.67
CA ASN A 135 -1.92 -11.25 -7.63
C ASN A 135 -2.38 -11.99 -8.89
N VAL A 136 -1.85 -11.62 -10.06
CA VAL A 136 -2.24 -12.22 -11.34
C VAL A 136 -1.82 -13.68 -11.41
N TYR A 137 -0.62 -13.99 -10.92
CA TYR A 137 -0.18 -15.38 -10.80
C TYR A 137 -1.06 -16.16 -9.82
N GLY A 138 -1.32 -15.59 -8.64
CA GLY A 138 -2.16 -16.20 -7.61
C GLY A 138 -3.56 -16.54 -8.11
N ASP A 139 -4.20 -15.60 -8.79
CA ASP A 139 -5.55 -15.78 -9.35
C ASP A 139 -5.62 -16.87 -10.43
N ARG A 140 -4.53 -17.05 -11.20
CA ARG A 140 -4.44 -18.06 -12.25
C ARG A 140 -3.97 -19.43 -11.76
N ASN A 141 -3.37 -19.50 -10.58
CA ASN A 141 -2.79 -20.71 -10.02
C ASN A 141 -3.35 -20.97 -8.62
N LEU A 142 -4.67 -21.12 -8.54
CA LEU A 142 -5.35 -21.41 -7.29
C LEU A 142 -4.91 -22.76 -6.74
N VAL A 143 -4.50 -22.78 -5.49
CA VAL A 143 -4.23 -24.01 -4.73
C VAL A 143 -5.34 -24.18 -3.71
N CYS A 144 -6.24 -25.13 -3.94
CA CYS A 144 -7.26 -25.51 -2.98
C CYS A 144 -6.72 -26.63 -2.10
N SER A 145 -6.56 -26.37 -0.81
CA SER A 145 -6.21 -27.35 0.20
C SER A 145 -7.43 -27.91 0.94
N CYS A 146 -8.64 -27.55 0.52
CA CYS A 146 -9.85 -28.08 1.10
C CYS A 146 -10.01 -29.56 0.76
N PRO A 147 -10.41 -30.41 1.74
CA PRO A 147 -10.76 -31.80 1.46
C PRO A 147 -11.87 -31.90 0.42
N SER A 148 -11.89 -32.96 -0.35
CA SER A 148 -12.97 -33.21 -1.31
C SER A 148 -14.29 -33.41 -0.58
N MET A 149 -15.42 -33.12 -1.24
CA MET A 149 -16.75 -33.36 -0.65
C MET A 149 -16.98 -34.83 -0.25
N ASP A 150 -16.25 -35.75 -0.87
CA ASP A 150 -16.37 -37.18 -0.55
C ASP A 150 -15.75 -37.52 0.82
N GLU A 151 -14.70 -36.79 1.23
CA GLU A 151 -14.11 -36.95 2.56
C GLU A 151 -15.05 -36.55 3.71
N TYR A 152 -16.01 -35.64 3.44
CA TYR A 152 -17.02 -35.25 4.44
C TYR A 152 -18.21 -36.20 4.53
N LYS A 153 -18.43 -37.06 3.52
CA LYS A 153 -19.53 -38.07 3.54
C LYS A 153 -19.26 -39.17 4.57
N ASP A 154 -18.00 -39.55 4.73
CA ASP A 154 -17.59 -40.61 5.65
C ASP A 154 -17.52 -40.15 7.11
N ALA A 155 -17.45 -38.85 7.37
CA ALA A 155 -17.44 -38.28 8.72
C ALA A 155 -18.85 -38.09 9.32
N ALA A 156 -19.91 -38.28 8.54
CA ALA A 156 -21.31 -38.13 8.94
C ALA A 156 -22.04 -39.48 9.18
N ALA A 157 -21.36 -40.61 9.09
CA ALA A 157 -21.84 -41.95 9.38
C ALA A 157 -21.30 -42.42 10.74
#